data_aab242fc0e956245f3815dece4418086
#
_entry.id   aab242fc0e956245f3815dece4418086
#
_cell.length_a   1.000
_cell.length_b   1.000
_cell.length_c   1.000
_cell.angle_alpha   90.00
_cell.angle_beta   90.00
_cell.angle_gamma   90.00
#
_symmetry.space_group_name_H-M   'P 1'
#
loop_
_entity.id
_entity.type
_entity.pdbx_description
1 polymer ?
#
loop_
_entity_poly.entity_id
_entity_poly.type
_entity_poly.pdbx_seq_one_letter_code
_entity_poly.pdbx_strand_id
1 'polypeptide(L)'
;PCTVTMLRAVGNALVNIHGQHDSQTLLDPEAHVHFVDMLAESDRTLTAYQSVFHQFLSVRRRLKALTADEEDKENKLDLLNYQIKELEDADIQIGETERLNARRTELSEAEAVRVALQDVAYTMGGDEEFSGVCGYLRALAAKTAPYSSLQSISEQLYALCDSAETCKDDAEQKLDALDADPEEQAQIEERLDQLYRLSLKYGATEQEMLGKLDEMRAQREEI
;
A
#
# COMPACT_ATOMS: atom_id res chain seq x y z
N PRO A 1 -32.46 -42.67 21.83
CA PRO A 1 -31.32 -43.50 22.23
C PRO A 1 -30.50 -42.79 23.28
N CYS A 2 -30.43 -43.37 24.50
CA CYS A 2 -29.66 -42.83 25.62
C CYS A 2 -28.34 -43.60 25.72
N THR A 3 -27.23 -42.92 25.99
CA THR A 3 -25.94 -43.61 26.15
C THR A 3 -25.87 -44.29 27.52
N VAL A 4 -25.08 -45.37 27.62
CA VAL A 4 -24.86 -46.09 28.89
C VAL A 4 -24.32 -45.14 29.99
N THR A 5 -23.53 -44.14 29.61
CA THR A 5 -23.00 -43.14 30.54
C THR A 5 -24.10 -42.26 31.13
N MET A 6 -25.07 -41.82 30.30
CA MET A 6 -26.24 -41.06 30.78
C MET A 6 -27.15 -41.92 31.68
N LEU A 7 -27.34 -43.18 31.30
CA LEU A 7 -28.15 -44.12 32.11
C LEU A 7 -27.51 -44.38 33.47
N ARG A 8 -26.18 -44.52 33.51
CA ARG A 8 -25.39 -44.68 34.74
C ARG A 8 -25.48 -43.46 35.66
N ALA A 9 -25.39 -42.24 35.07
CA ALA A 9 -25.51 -40.98 35.82
C ALA A 9 -26.90 -40.87 36.49
N VAL A 10 -27.96 -41.18 35.74
CA VAL A 10 -29.34 -41.19 36.26
C VAL A 10 -29.52 -42.29 37.30
N GLY A 11 -29.01 -43.51 37.06
CA GLY A 11 -29.07 -44.62 37.97
C GLY A 11 -28.40 -44.31 39.32
N ASN A 12 -27.21 -43.72 39.27
CA ASN A 12 -26.47 -43.33 40.48
C ASN A 12 -27.17 -42.20 41.30
N ALA A 13 -28.00 -41.37 40.64
CA ALA A 13 -28.79 -40.34 41.32
C ALA A 13 -30.08 -40.89 41.96
N LEU A 14 -30.62 -41.98 41.41
CA LEU A 14 -31.92 -42.52 41.86
C LEU A 14 -31.79 -43.67 42.85
N VAL A 15 -30.71 -44.45 42.80
CA VAL A 15 -30.52 -45.64 43.63
C VAL A 15 -29.13 -45.60 44.29
N ASN A 16 -29.09 -45.54 45.62
CA ASN A 16 -27.87 -45.61 46.38
C ASN A 16 -27.77 -47.04 46.95
N ILE A 17 -26.90 -47.87 46.40
CA ILE A 17 -26.73 -49.28 46.79
C ILE A 17 -25.61 -49.32 47.85
N HIS A 18 -25.98 -49.67 49.08
CA HIS A 18 -25.03 -49.91 50.17
C HIS A 18 -24.56 -51.35 50.13
N GLY A 19 -23.42 -51.64 49.55
CA GLY A 19 -22.71 -52.89 49.64
C GLY A 19 -21.51 -52.79 50.61
N GLN A 20 -20.94 -53.93 50.97
CA GLN A 20 -19.89 -54.03 52.02
C GLN A 20 -18.58 -53.32 51.69
N HIS A 21 -18.45 -52.67 50.50
CA HIS A 21 -17.31 -51.88 50.02
C HIS A 21 -17.66 -50.74 49.10
N ASP A 22 -18.93 -50.30 48.97
CA ASP A 22 -19.37 -49.32 47.98
C ASP A 22 -20.19 -48.17 48.59
N SER A 23 -19.52 -47.28 49.31
CA SER A 23 -20.06 -45.95 49.60
C SER A 23 -19.66 -45.00 48.41
N GLN A 24 -20.33 -45.11 47.28
CA GLN A 24 -19.97 -44.36 46.03
C GLN A 24 -19.89 -42.86 46.25
N THR A 25 -20.73 -42.31 47.14
CA THR A 25 -20.71 -40.87 47.47
C THR A 25 -19.54 -40.47 48.37
N LEU A 26 -19.03 -41.38 49.21
CA LEU A 26 -17.87 -41.13 50.05
C LEU A 26 -16.52 -41.28 49.33
N LEU A 27 -16.52 -41.89 48.14
CA LEU A 27 -15.34 -42.03 47.27
C LEU A 27 -15.16 -40.84 46.35
N ASP A 28 -16.14 -39.93 46.25
CA ASP A 28 -16.08 -38.75 45.49
C ASP A 28 -15.48 -37.58 46.33
N PRO A 29 -14.21 -37.14 46.06
CA PRO A 29 -13.59 -36.06 46.80
C PRO A 29 -14.35 -34.76 46.75
N GLU A 30 -15.11 -34.49 45.65
CA GLU A 30 -15.86 -33.23 45.48
C GLU A 30 -17.09 -33.21 46.42
N ALA A 31 -17.63 -34.40 46.80
CA ALA A 31 -18.73 -34.49 47.74
C ALA A 31 -18.29 -34.29 49.20
N HIS A 32 -17.00 -34.45 49.55
CA HIS A 32 -16.51 -34.38 50.94
C HIS A 32 -16.79 -33.02 51.57
N VAL A 33 -16.63 -31.91 50.84
CA VAL A 33 -16.89 -30.57 51.36
C VAL A 33 -18.35 -30.43 51.76
N HIS A 34 -19.27 -30.97 50.97
CA HIS A 34 -20.70 -30.95 51.29
C HIS A 34 -21.06 -31.72 52.60
N PHE A 35 -20.43 -32.85 52.83
CA PHE A 35 -20.63 -33.59 54.09
C PHE A 35 -20.06 -32.84 55.31
N VAL A 36 -18.92 -32.17 55.17
CA VAL A 36 -18.33 -31.33 56.22
C VAL A 36 -19.25 -30.13 56.52
N ASP A 37 -19.75 -29.45 55.50
CA ASP A 37 -20.67 -28.33 55.60
C ASP A 37 -21.97 -28.70 56.31
N MET A 38 -22.51 -29.90 56.00
CA MET A 38 -23.73 -30.45 56.62
C MET A 38 -23.52 -30.76 58.10
N LEU A 39 -22.36 -31.37 58.50
CA LEU A 39 -22.00 -31.65 59.86
C LEU A 39 -21.69 -30.38 60.70
N ALA A 40 -21.18 -29.36 60.03
CA ALA A 40 -20.81 -28.10 60.69
C ALA A 40 -22.02 -27.14 60.85
N GLU A 41 -23.21 -27.54 60.41
CA GLU A 41 -24.41 -26.67 60.39
C GLU A 41 -24.15 -25.30 59.74
N SER A 42 -23.32 -25.31 58.65
CA SER A 42 -22.80 -24.07 58.01
C SER A 42 -23.73 -23.51 56.96
N ASP A 43 -24.91 -24.07 56.74
CA ASP A 43 -25.85 -23.74 55.66
C ASP A 43 -26.11 -22.23 55.52
N ARG A 44 -26.30 -21.51 56.65
CA ARG A 44 -26.55 -20.09 56.64
C ARG A 44 -25.31 -19.29 56.15
N THR A 45 -24.14 -19.69 56.57
CA THR A 45 -22.87 -19.03 56.19
C THR A 45 -22.56 -19.34 54.73
N LEU A 46 -22.74 -20.58 54.31
CA LEU A 46 -22.55 -21.06 52.95
C LEU A 46 -23.47 -20.31 51.98
N THR A 47 -24.77 -20.21 52.32
CA THR A 47 -25.75 -19.45 51.51
C THR A 47 -25.37 -17.98 51.37
N ALA A 48 -24.95 -17.34 52.46
CA ALA A 48 -24.49 -15.95 52.47
C ALA A 48 -23.23 -15.80 51.58
N TYR A 49 -22.25 -16.69 51.71
CA TYR A 49 -21.04 -16.72 50.90
C TYR A 49 -21.37 -16.91 49.40
N GLN A 50 -22.15 -17.89 49.07
CA GLN A 50 -22.58 -18.16 47.67
C GLN A 50 -23.26 -16.95 47.05
N SER A 51 -24.14 -16.29 47.78
CA SER A 51 -24.81 -15.07 47.31
C SER A 51 -23.81 -13.98 46.95
N VAL A 52 -22.86 -13.68 47.86
CA VAL A 52 -21.83 -12.66 47.65
C VAL A 52 -20.85 -13.07 46.53
N PHE A 53 -20.50 -14.36 46.47
CA PHE A 53 -19.63 -14.89 45.42
C PHE A 53 -20.26 -14.81 44.01
N HIS A 54 -21.54 -15.12 43.90
CA HIS A 54 -22.26 -14.93 42.61
C HIS A 54 -22.35 -13.46 42.23
N GLN A 55 -22.58 -12.56 43.17
CA GLN A 55 -22.55 -11.12 42.91
C GLN A 55 -21.14 -10.68 42.43
N PHE A 56 -20.09 -11.12 43.12
CA PHE A 56 -18.72 -10.84 42.72
C PHE A 56 -18.41 -11.33 41.29
N LEU A 57 -18.80 -12.57 40.97
CA LEU A 57 -18.60 -13.10 39.60
C LEU A 57 -19.37 -12.32 38.54
N SER A 58 -20.58 -11.86 38.84
CA SER A 58 -21.40 -11.04 37.94
C SER A 58 -20.75 -9.68 37.67
N VAL A 59 -20.30 -9.00 38.73
CA VAL A 59 -19.60 -7.71 38.62
C VAL A 59 -18.27 -7.84 37.88
N ARG A 60 -17.51 -8.91 38.18
CA ARG A 60 -16.23 -9.20 37.49
C ARG A 60 -16.43 -9.44 35.99
N ARG A 61 -17.48 -10.18 35.59
CA ARG A 61 -17.82 -10.39 34.18
C ARG A 61 -18.18 -9.06 33.50
N ARG A 62 -18.98 -8.23 34.18
CA ARG A 62 -19.38 -6.93 33.67
C ARG A 62 -18.21 -5.97 33.50
N LEU A 63 -17.30 -5.95 34.49
CA LEU A 63 -16.06 -5.18 34.40
C LEU A 63 -15.20 -5.63 33.21
N LYS A 64 -15.02 -6.95 33.02
CA LYS A 64 -14.25 -7.49 31.90
C LYS A 64 -14.85 -7.16 30.54
N ALA A 65 -16.19 -7.17 30.43
CA ALA A 65 -16.86 -6.76 29.20
C ALA A 65 -16.64 -5.28 28.89
N LEU A 66 -16.77 -4.39 29.90
CA LEU A 66 -16.57 -2.96 29.73
C LEU A 66 -15.11 -2.61 29.35
N THR A 67 -14.13 -3.26 29.98
CA THR A 67 -12.71 -3.03 29.63
C THR A 67 -12.35 -3.53 28.24
N ALA A 68 -12.92 -4.64 27.77
CA ALA A 68 -12.74 -5.11 26.41
C ALA A 68 -13.35 -4.14 25.38
N ASP A 69 -14.54 -3.60 25.66
CA ASP A 69 -15.19 -2.59 24.81
C ASP A 69 -14.36 -1.29 24.74
N GLU A 70 -13.69 -0.87 25.82
CA GLU A 70 -12.83 0.32 25.83
C GLU A 70 -11.53 0.09 25.02
N GLU A 71 -10.87 -1.07 25.20
CA GLU A 71 -9.69 -1.42 24.40
C GLU A 71 -10.01 -1.50 22.90
N ASP A 72 -11.15 -2.06 22.53
CA ASP A 72 -11.59 -2.13 21.13
C ASP A 72 -11.87 -0.73 20.56
N LYS A 73 -12.43 0.18 21.36
CA LYS A 73 -12.64 1.58 20.95
C LYS A 73 -11.33 2.33 20.77
N GLU A 74 -10.37 2.18 21.68
CA GLU A 74 -9.05 2.82 21.61
C GLU A 74 -8.29 2.35 20.36
N ASN A 75 -8.25 1.04 20.10
CA ASN A 75 -7.62 0.47 18.91
C ASN A 75 -8.27 0.99 17.61
N LYS A 76 -9.60 1.12 17.61
CA LYS A 76 -10.34 1.64 16.45
C LYS A 76 -10.05 3.13 16.22
N LEU A 77 -9.96 3.91 17.29
CA LEU A 77 -9.58 5.33 17.23
C LEU A 77 -8.16 5.51 16.69
N ASP A 78 -7.21 4.72 17.15
CA ASP A 78 -5.82 4.77 16.70
C ASP A 78 -5.71 4.45 15.22
N LEU A 79 -6.42 3.41 14.77
CA LEU A 79 -6.47 3.05 13.36
C LEU A 79 -7.07 4.17 12.51
N LEU A 80 -8.21 4.74 12.94
CA LEU A 80 -8.86 5.85 12.24
C LEU A 80 -7.95 7.09 12.18
N ASN A 81 -7.30 7.44 13.28
CA ASN A 81 -6.38 8.57 13.32
C ASN A 81 -5.19 8.38 12.37
N TYR A 82 -4.63 7.17 12.30
CA TYR A 82 -3.57 6.85 11.36
C TYR A 82 -4.03 7.01 9.90
N GLN A 83 -5.19 6.44 9.55
CA GLN A 83 -5.73 6.48 8.19
C GLN A 83 -6.11 7.90 7.76
N ILE A 84 -6.74 8.66 8.65
CA ILE A 84 -7.08 10.07 8.42
C ILE A 84 -5.81 10.86 8.15
N LYS A 85 -4.80 10.70 8.99
CA LYS A 85 -3.53 11.39 8.84
C LYS A 85 -2.81 11.02 7.53
N GLU A 86 -2.81 9.75 7.13
CA GLU A 86 -2.21 9.29 5.86
C GLU A 86 -2.86 9.99 4.65
N LEU A 87 -4.18 10.17 4.65
CA LEU A 87 -4.89 10.87 3.58
C LEU A 87 -4.76 12.39 3.65
N GLU A 88 -4.73 12.98 4.85
CA GLU A 88 -4.51 14.42 5.05
C GLU A 88 -3.10 14.83 4.63
N ASP A 89 -2.09 14.08 5.03
CA ASP A 89 -0.68 14.32 4.67
C ASP A 89 -0.45 14.16 3.16
N ALA A 90 -1.27 13.34 2.49
CA ALA A 90 -1.21 13.15 1.06
C ALA A 90 -1.78 14.32 0.25
N ASP A 91 -2.60 15.18 0.80
CA ASP A 91 -3.20 16.38 0.16
C ASP A 91 -3.72 16.11 -1.26
N ILE A 92 -4.63 15.13 -1.37
CA ILE A 92 -5.17 14.64 -2.66
C ILE A 92 -6.08 15.69 -3.27
N GLN A 93 -5.87 15.98 -4.57
CA GLN A 93 -6.70 16.91 -5.34
C GLN A 93 -7.49 16.17 -6.42
N ILE A 94 -8.76 16.54 -6.60
CA ILE A 94 -9.61 15.96 -7.64
C ILE A 94 -9.03 16.28 -9.03
N GLY A 95 -8.88 15.23 -9.87
CA GLY A 95 -8.31 15.35 -11.22
C GLY A 95 -6.77 15.43 -11.25
N GLU A 96 -6.11 15.22 -10.10
CA GLU A 96 -4.65 15.25 -10.01
C GLU A 96 -4.01 14.14 -10.86
N THR A 97 -4.54 12.93 -10.77
CA THR A 97 -4.02 11.78 -11.54
C THR A 97 -4.11 12.01 -13.06
N GLU A 98 -5.21 12.57 -13.54
CA GLU A 98 -5.36 12.87 -14.97
C GLU A 98 -4.37 13.94 -15.42
N ARG A 99 -4.23 15.02 -14.64
CA ARG A 99 -3.29 16.11 -14.92
C ARG A 99 -1.83 15.61 -14.94
N LEU A 100 -1.45 14.80 -13.96
CA LEU A 100 -0.09 14.24 -13.89
C LEU A 100 0.19 13.25 -15.03
N ASN A 101 -0.78 12.42 -15.42
CA ASN A 101 -0.62 11.52 -16.55
C ASN A 101 -0.51 12.27 -17.89
N ALA A 102 -1.27 13.35 -18.09
CA ALA A 102 -1.14 14.20 -19.26
C ALA A 102 0.27 14.83 -19.32
N ARG A 103 0.73 15.41 -18.21
CA ARG A 103 2.08 16.01 -18.13
C ARG A 103 3.20 14.98 -18.32
N ARG A 104 3.07 13.78 -17.75
CA ARG A 104 4.01 12.67 -17.99
C ARG A 104 4.10 12.31 -19.47
N THR A 105 2.97 12.29 -20.16
CA THR A 105 2.94 12.00 -21.60
C THR A 105 3.66 13.07 -22.40
N GLU A 106 3.40 14.36 -22.11
CA GLU A 106 4.09 15.48 -22.74
C GLU A 106 5.63 15.43 -22.53
N LEU A 107 6.08 15.16 -21.29
CA LEU A 107 7.50 15.05 -20.98
C LEU A 107 8.14 13.83 -21.69
N SER A 108 7.43 12.70 -21.76
CA SER A 108 7.90 11.50 -22.47
C SER A 108 8.03 11.74 -23.98
N GLU A 109 7.09 12.50 -24.57
CA GLU A 109 7.17 12.89 -25.99
C GLU A 109 8.34 13.86 -26.21
N ALA A 110 8.53 14.84 -25.32
CA ALA A 110 9.66 15.76 -25.37
C ALA A 110 11.01 15.04 -25.28
N GLU A 111 11.12 14.05 -24.38
CA GLU A 111 12.33 13.23 -24.25
C GLU A 111 12.61 12.39 -25.48
N ALA A 112 11.59 11.79 -26.09
CA ALA A 112 11.76 11.05 -27.36
C ALA A 112 12.25 11.97 -28.49
N VAL A 113 11.72 13.20 -28.57
CA VAL A 113 12.17 14.20 -29.53
C VAL A 113 13.62 14.64 -29.22
N ARG A 114 13.98 14.82 -27.96
CA ARG A 114 15.33 15.15 -27.52
C ARG A 114 16.35 14.10 -27.97
N VAL A 115 16.06 12.81 -27.74
CA VAL A 115 16.92 11.71 -28.16
C VAL A 115 17.08 11.71 -29.68
N ALA A 116 15.99 11.86 -30.44
CA ALA A 116 16.05 11.88 -31.90
C ALA A 116 16.89 13.05 -32.44
N LEU A 117 16.77 14.26 -31.85
CA LEU A 117 17.57 15.42 -32.25
C LEU A 117 19.03 15.25 -31.88
N GLN A 118 19.36 14.65 -30.73
CA GLN A 118 20.74 14.32 -30.36
C GLN A 118 21.38 13.34 -31.35
N ASP A 119 20.64 12.31 -31.77
CA ASP A 119 21.11 11.36 -32.77
C ASP A 119 21.38 12.04 -34.13
N VAL A 120 20.51 12.98 -34.53
CA VAL A 120 20.73 13.79 -35.75
C VAL A 120 21.97 14.66 -35.60
N ALA A 121 22.10 15.41 -34.54
CA ALA A 121 23.25 16.30 -34.30
C ALA A 121 24.57 15.51 -34.27
N TYR A 122 24.60 14.39 -33.56
CA TYR A 122 25.74 13.49 -33.47
C TYR A 122 26.09 12.86 -34.82
N THR A 123 25.10 12.33 -35.53
CA THR A 123 25.34 11.68 -36.83
C THR A 123 25.85 12.67 -37.87
N MET A 124 25.31 13.88 -37.89
CA MET A 124 25.75 14.92 -38.84
C MET A 124 27.09 15.54 -38.44
N GLY A 125 27.26 15.89 -37.16
CA GLY A 125 28.45 16.61 -36.68
C GLY A 125 29.63 15.71 -36.32
N GLY A 126 29.37 14.56 -35.70
CA GLY A 126 30.38 13.67 -35.11
C GLY A 126 30.89 14.15 -33.76
N ASP A 127 31.99 13.53 -33.33
CA ASP A 127 32.78 13.87 -32.14
C ASP A 127 34.29 13.74 -32.40
N GLU A 128 35.10 13.63 -31.34
CA GLU A 128 36.56 13.50 -31.43
C GLU A 128 37.02 12.22 -32.17
N GLU A 129 36.23 11.12 -32.11
CA GLU A 129 36.55 9.80 -32.69
C GLU A 129 35.83 9.58 -34.03
N PHE A 130 34.65 10.20 -34.22
CA PHE A 130 33.79 10.04 -35.38
C PHE A 130 33.57 11.37 -36.08
N SER A 131 34.01 11.50 -37.33
CA SER A 131 33.96 12.76 -38.09
C SER A 131 32.53 13.19 -38.54
N GLY A 132 31.49 12.41 -38.26
CA GLY A 132 30.16 12.65 -38.73
C GLY A 132 30.01 12.69 -40.26
N VAL A 133 28.78 12.85 -40.71
CA VAL A 133 28.47 12.94 -42.16
C VAL A 133 29.13 14.18 -42.77
N CYS A 134 29.10 15.33 -42.09
CA CYS A 134 29.71 16.58 -42.56
C CYS A 134 31.21 16.41 -42.80
N GLY A 135 31.93 15.76 -41.88
CA GLY A 135 33.36 15.49 -42.01
C GLY A 135 33.71 14.55 -43.17
N TYR A 136 32.91 13.47 -43.35
CA TYR A 136 33.08 12.57 -44.48
C TYR A 136 32.82 13.25 -45.82
N LEU A 137 31.73 14.02 -45.95
CA LEU A 137 31.40 14.75 -47.16
C LEU A 137 32.50 15.77 -47.52
N ARG A 138 33.01 16.53 -46.55
CA ARG A 138 34.11 17.48 -46.71
C ARG A 138 35.39 16.80 -47.14
N ALA A 139 35.74 15.64 -46.54
CA ALA A 139 36.92 14.87 -46.93
C ALA A 139 36.83 14.32 -48.33
N LEU A 140 35.66 13.86 -48.79
CA LEU A 140 35.41 13.42 -50.17
C LEU A 140 35.49 14.55 -51.17
N ALA A 141 34.89 15.70 -50.86
CA ALA A 141 34.94 16.91 -51.68
C ALA A 141 36.40 17.37 -51.88
N ALA A 142 37.16 17.43 -50.81
CA ALA A 142 38.59 17.78 -50.84
C ALA A 142 39.43 16.80 -51.71
N LYS A 143 39.12 15.50 -51.73
CA LYS A 143 39.78 14.48 -52.58
C LYS A 143 39.42 14.63 -54.04
N THR A 144 38.24 15.11 -54.40
CA THR A 144 37.76 15.24 -55.79
C THR A 144 38.10 16.62 -56.38
N ALA A 145 38.24 17.66 -55.58
CA ALA A 145 38.49 19.03 -55.97
C ALA A 145 39.71 19.24 -56.92
N PRO A 146 40.87 18.51 -56.78
CA PRO A 146 42.02 18.67 -57.67
C PRO A 146 41.80 18.24 -59.09
N TYR A 147 40.78 17.47 -59.39
CA TYR A 147 40.55 16.88 -60.71
C TYR A 147 39.44 17.66 -61.46
N SER A 148 39.80 18.35 -62.53
CA SER A 148 38.85 19.13 -63.36
C SER A 148 37.70 18.30 -63.94
N SER A 149 37.93 17.01 -64.22
CA SER A 149 36.90 16.06 -64.67
C SER A 149 35.87 15.71 -63.56
N LEU A 150 36.19 15.99 -62.28
CA LEU A 150 35.36 15.70 -61.13
C LEU A 150 34.80 16.95 -60.45
N GLN A 151 35.00 18.10 -61.08
CA GLN A 151 34.59 19.40 -60.48
C GLN A 151 33.09 19.42 -60.12
N SER A 152 32.23 18.96 -60.98
CA SER A 152 30.77 18.91 -60.72
C SER A 152 30.44 18.01 -59.52
N ILE A 153 31.17 16.90 -59.34
CA ILE A 153 30.98 15.98 -58.19
C ILE A 153 31.49 16.69 -56.92
N SER A 154 32.62 17.38 -56.95
CA SER A 154 33.14 18.14 -55.81
C SER A 154 32.16 19.23 -55.32
N GLU A 155 31.60 19.98 -56.28
CA GLU A 155 30.57 21.03 -55.97
C GLU A 155 29.31 20.43 -55.33
N GLN A 156 28.84 19.30 -55.82
CA GLN A 156 27.69 18.58 -55.23
C GLN A 156 27.99 18.08 -53.81
N LEU A 157 29.21 17.58 -53.55
CA LEU A 157 29.64 17.13 -52.21
C LEU A 157 29.72 18.32 -51.24
N TYR A 158 30.19 19.47 -51.67
CA TYR A 158 30.20 20.68 -50.84
C TYR A 158 28.77 21.14 -50.52
N ALA A 159 27.84 21.18 -51.51
CA ALA A 159 26.46 21.54 -51.28
C ALA A 159 25.73 20.56 -50.34
N LEU A 160 26.04 19.26 -50.39
CA LEU A 160 25.54 18.30 -49.43
C LEU A 160 26.11 18.50 -48.01
N CYS A 161 27.40 18.89 -47.93
CA CYS A 161 28.03 19.22 -46.66
C CYS A 161 27.33 20.42 -46.00
N ASP A 162 27.10 21.51 -46.76
CA ASP A 162 26.39 22.71 -46.29
C ASP A 162 24.97 22.37 -45.81
N SER A 163 24.26 21.50 -46.52
CA SER A 163 22.92 21.03 -46.15
C SER A 163 22.95 20.21 -44.88
N ALA A 164 23.96 19.34 -44.69
CA ALA A 164 24.12 18.53 -43.52
C ALA A 164 24.49 19.39 -42.27
N GLU A 165 25.34 20.43 -42.46
CA GLU A 165 25.65 21.39 -41.41
C GLU A 165 24.42 22.19 -40.99
N THR A 166 23.61 22.66 -41.95
CA THR A 166 22.33 23.32 -41.65
C THR A 166 21.39 22.43 -40.85
N CYS A 167 21.28 21.15 -41.23
CA CYS A 167 20.44 20.16 -40.52
C CYS A 167 20.93 19.93 -39.08
N LYS A 168 22.25 19.88 -38.87
CA LYS A 168 22.86 19.79 -37.54
C LYS A 168 22.51 21.03 -36.70
N ASP A 169 22.74 22.24 -37.24
CA ASP A 169 22.48 23.49 -36.54
C ASP A 169 21.00 23.63 -36.17
N ASP A 170 20.08 23.25 -37.06
CA ASP A 170 18.66 23.24 -36.79
C ASP A 170 18.29 22.24 -35.66
N ALA A 171 18.93 21.07 -35.62
CA ALA A 171 18.74 20.10 -34.56
C ALA A 171 19.25 20.62 -33.22
N GLU A 172 20.43 21.20 -33.17
CA GLU A 172 20.99 21.82 -31.95
C GLU A 172 20.13 22.98 -31.46
N GLN A 173 19.65 23.84 -32.33
CA GLN A 173 18.76 24.92 -31.97
C GLN A 173 17.43 24.44 -31.37
N LYS A 174 16.90 23.34 -31.91
CA LYS A 174 15.67 22.72 -31.39
C LYS A 174 15.91 22.04 -30.04
N LEU A 175 17.09 21.42 -29.84
CA LEU A 175 17.50 20.85 -28.55
C LEU A 175 17.54 21.90 -27.45
N ASP A 176 18.12 23.07 -27.75
CA ASP A 176 18.24 24.19 -26.80
C ASP A 176 16.86 24.77 -26.42
N ALA A 177 15.88 24.63 -27.29
CA ALA A 177 14.51 25.14 -27.07
C ALA A 177 13.58 24.11 -26.40
N LEU A 178 14.02 22.85 -26.22
CA LEU A 178 13.23 21.78 -25.64
C LEU A 178 13.26 21.88 -24.10
N ASP A 179 12.10 22.08 -23.53
CA ASP A 179 11.86 22.05 -22.07
C ASP A 179 11.60 20.59 -21.62
N ALA A 180 12.65 19.84 -21.44
CA ALA A 180 12.59 18.47 -20.91
C ALA A 180 13.33 18.46 -19.57
N ASP A 181 12.56 18.49 -18.49
CA ASP A 181 13.09 18.42 -17.12
C ASP A 181 12.98 16.99 -16.59
N PRO A 182 14.10 16.23 -16.48
CA PRO A 182 14.11 14.87 -15.94
C PRO A 182 13.73 14.84 -14.46
N GLU A 183 13.97 15.92 -13.70
CA GLU A 183 13.60 15.97 -12.28
C GLU A 183 12.09 16.09 -12.12
N GLU A 184 11.42 16.89 -12.98
CA GLU A 184 9.97 16.98 -13.02
C GLU A 184 9.33 15.62 -13.35
N GLN A 185 9.88 14.87 -14.30
CA GLN A 185 9.38 13.54 -14.63
C GLN A 185 9.48 12.58 -13.44
N ALA A 186 10.61 12.54 -12.74
CA ALA A 186 10.79 11.70 -11.57
C ALA A 186 9.80 12.06 -10.44
N GLN A 187 9.55 13.35 -10.20
CA GLN A 187 8.58 13.83 -9.21
C GLN A 187 7.15 13.42 -9.57
N ILE A 188 6.78 13.50 -10.85
CA ILE A 188 5.46 13.06 -11.32
C ILE A 188 5.28 11.55 -11.13
N GLU A 189 6.30 10.75 -11.44
CA GLU A 189 6.24 9.29 -11.26
C GLU A 189 6.12 8.91 -9.79
N GLU A 190 6.87 9.54 -8.90
CA GLU A 190 6.78 9.33 -7.46
C GLU A 190 5.38 9.70 -6.93
N ARG A 191 4.83 10.84 -7.39
CA ARG A 191 3.49 11.28 -6.98
C ARG A 191 2.39 10.36 -7.47
N LEU A 192 2.47 9.90 -8.73
CA LEU A 192 1.53 8.93 -9.28
C LEU A 192 1.58 7.59 -8.53
N ASP A 193 2.77 7.11 -8.15
CA ASP A 193 2.93 5.90 -7.34
C ASP A 193 2.32 6.06 -5.94
N GLN A 194 2.48 7.22 -5.31
CA GLN A 194 1.84 7.55 -4.04
C GLN A 194 0.30 7.50 -4.17
N LEU A 195 -0.27 8.19 -5.16
CA LEU A 195 -1.70 8.19 -5.42
C LEU A 195 -2.23 6.78 -5.72
N TYR A 196 -1.49 6.00 -6.49
CA TYR A 196 -1.84 4.61 -6.78
C TYR A 196 -1.87 3.74 -5.51
N ARG A 197 -0.88 3.85 -4.62
CA ARG A 197 -0.89 3.13 -3.32
C ARG A 197 -2.07 3.50 -2.45
N LEU A 198 -2.43 4.77 -2.41
CA LEU A 198 -3.60 5.23 -1.67
C LEU A 198 -4.90 4.74 -2.30
N SER A 199 -4.98 4.71 -3.64
CA SER A 199 -6.17 4.22 -4.34
C SER A 199 -6.47 2.74 -4.05
N LEU A 200 -5.45 1.91 -3.85
CA LEU A 200 -5.62 0.51 -3.47
C LEU A 200 -6.21 0.31 -2.06
N LYS A 201 -6.05 1.31 -1.19
CA LYS A 201 -6.52 1.24 0.21
C LYS A 201 -7.87 1.92 0.42
N TYR A 202 -8.10 3.05 -0.23
CA TYR A 202 -9.16 3.99 0.16
C TYR A 202 -10.22 4.23 -0.92
N GLY A 203 -9.95 3.88 -2.18
CA GLY A 203 -10.91 4.05 -3.28
C GLY A 203 -10.17 4.31 -4.60
N ALA A 204 -10.76 3.88 -5.72
CA ALA A 204 -10.10 3.90 -7.03
C ALA A 204 -9.92 5.32 -7.61
N THR A 205 -10.68 6.28 -7.13
CA THR A 205 -10.65 7.68 -7.58
C THR A 205 -10.36 8.64 -6.43
N GLU A 206 -9.85 9.83 -6.75
CA GLU A 206 -9.60 10.88 -5.75
C GLU A 206 -10.89 11.25 -4.99
N GLN A 207 -12.04 11.27 -5.68
CA GLN A 207 -13.34 11.51 -5.06
C GLN A 207 -13.70 10.44 -4.04
N GLU A 208 -13.46 9.18 -4.34
CA GLU A 208 -13.71 8.07 -3.41
C GLU A 208 -12.77 8.14 -2.21
N MET A 209 -11.49 8.44 -2.42
CA MET A 209 -10.52 8.61 -1.34
C MET A 209 -10.89 9.76 -0.40
N LEU A 210 -11.30 10.92 -0.94
CA LEU A 210 -11.75 12.06 -0.15
C LEU A 210 -13.09 11.78 0.57
N GLY A 211 -14.02 11.10 -0.11
CA GLY A 211 -15.25 10.63 0.53
C GLY A 211 -14.98 9.68 1.69
N LYS A 212 -13.98 8.79 1.54
CA LYS A 212 -13.55 7.88 2.61
C LYS A 212 -12.93 8.62 3.79
N LEU A 213 -12.15 9.68 3.52
CA LEU A 213 -11.62 10.56 4.56
C LEU A 213 -12.74 11.20 5.39
N ASP A 214 -13.80 11.71 4.73
CA ASP A 214 -14.93 12.33 5.43
C ASP A 214 -15.72 11.29 6.24
N GLU A 215 -15.91 10.07 5.71
CA GLU A 215 -16.53 8.97 6.46
C GLU A 215 -15.72 8.61 7.73
N MET A 216 -14.41 8.52 7.62
CA MET A 216 -13.55 8.19 8.75
C MET A 216 -13.53 9.29 9.81
N ARG A 217 -13.57 10.56 9.40
CA ARG A 217 -13.70 11.70 10.32
C ARG A 217 -15.03 11.64 11.09
N ALA A 218 -16.14 11.37 10.41
CA ALA A 218 -17.43 11.19 11.05
C ALA A 218 -17.43 10.00 12.03
N GLN A 219 -16.87 8.85 11.65
CA GLN A 219 -16.73 7.68 12.52
C GLN A 219 -15.89 7.96 13.78
N ARG A 220 -14.85 8.78 13.65
CA ARG A 220 -14.02 9.19 14.79
C ARG A 220 -14.78 10.05 15.79
N GLU A 221 -15.69 10.90 15.31
CA GLU A 221 -16.51 11.76 16.18
C GLU A 221 -17.63 10.99 16.90
N GLU A 222 -18.07 9.83 16.36
CA GLU A 222 -19.10 8.99 16.95
C GLU A 222 -18.60 8.05 18.06
N ILE A 223 -17.30 7.79 18.17
CA ILE A 223 -16.68 6.88 19.15
C ILE A 223 -16.38 7.61 20.47
#